data_757383ba8ec1c3dbb5fd3343a28b8ead
#
_entry.id   757383ba8ec1c3dbb5fd3343a28b8ead
#
_cell.length_a   1.000
_cell.length_b   1.000
_cell.length_c   1.000
_cell.angle_alpha   90.00
_cell.angle_beta   90.00
_cell.angle_gamma   90.00
#
_symmetry.space_group_name_H-M   'P 1'
#
loop_
_entity.id
_entity.type
_entity.pdbx_description
1 polymer ?
#
loop_
_entity_poly.entity_id
_entity_poly.type
_entity_poly.pdbx_seq_one_letter_code
_entity_poly.pdbx_strand_id
1 'polypeptide(L)'
;QRVFHGRGGLFPGCEQWVLDAYPPVFVLTSFAPASDAELETIGEALQTRWSQIAPEGEPLNWVFQHRGEAVRIEGRSETRLMAGAVPDPHVVTEAGVRYRVHVLRGQNHGLFLDMAAGRRWVHDYAAARSQDRYGLKVLNLFAYTCAFSVVALEAGAKQVVNVYMSHGAIGIEQQNNKLNSIN
;
A
#
# COMPACT_ATOMS: atom_id res chain seq x y z
N GLN A 1 -6.61 -0.70 0.55
CA GLN A 1 -7.68 0.20 1.02
C GLN A 1 -7.45 0.58 2.47
N ARG A 2 -7.64 1.87 2.84
CA ARG A 2 -7.67 2.28 4.24
C ARG A 2 -8.98 1.86 4.90
N VAL A 3 -8.88 1.09 5.98
CA VAL A 3 -10.04 0.55 6.71
C VAL A 3 -10.40 1.46 7.88
N PHE A 4 -9.37 1.94 8.63
CA PHE A 4 -9.55 2.82 9.77
C PHE A 4 -8.46 3.89 9.82
N HIS A 5 -8.82 5.11 10.21
CA HIS A 5 -7.91 6.25 10.28
C HIS A 5 -8.17 7.11 11.53
N GLY A 6 -7.57 6.71 12.64
CA GLY A 6 -7.72 7.44 13.90
C GLY A 6 -7.10 8.84 13.87
N ARG A 7 -6.01 9.03 13.13
CA ARG A 7 -5.29 10.31 13.01
C ARG A 7 -6.12 11.47 12.43
N GLY A 8 -7.28 11.18 11.86
CA GLY A 8 -8.20 12.19 11.35
C GLY A 8 -8.99 12.94 12.42
N GLY A 9 -8.84 12.59 13.70
CA GLY A 9 -9.50 13.24 14.83
C GLY A 9 -11.00 12.92 14.98
N LEU A 10 -11.55 12.03 14.16
CA LEU A 10 -12.95 11.61 14.22
C LEU A 10 -13.22 10.59 15.34
N PHE A 11 -12.17 9.97 15.88
CA PHE A 11 -12.25 8.90 16.87
C PHE A 11 -11.34 9.26 18.07
N PRO A 12 -11.83 10.01 19.07
CA PRO A 12 -11.04 10.38 20.24
C PRO A 12 -10.46 9.17 20.96
N GLY A 13 -9.17 9.23 21.30
CA GLY A 13 -8.41 8.14 21.92
C GLY A 13 -7.86 7.11 20.95
N CYS A 14 -8.09 7.27 19.64
CA CYS A 14 -7.58 6.36 18.60
C CYS A 14 -6.59 7.04 17.64
N GLU A 15 -6.09 8.22 17.97
CA GLU A 15 -5.28 9.06 17.09
C GLU A 15 -3.96 8.40 16.66
N GLN A 16 -3.49 7.44 17.43
CA GLN A 16 -2.29 6.69 17.11
C GLN A 16 -2.49 5.58 16.08
N TRP A 17 -3.74 5.18 15.80
CA TRP A 17 -4.02 3.96 15.05
C TRP A 17 -4.44 4.22 13.60
N VAL A 18 -3.89 3.41 12.71
CA VAL A 18 -4.34 3.30 11.31
C VAL A 18 -4.39 1.81 10.94
N LEU A 19 -5.50 1.38 10.35
CA LEU A 19 -5.66 0.04 9.80
C LEU A 19 -5.81 0.13 8.28
N ASP A 20 -4.89 -0.47 7.57
CA ASP A 20 -4.85 -0.55 6.11
C ASP A 20 -5.04 -2.01 5.65
N ALA A 21 -5.80 -2.22 4.58
CA ALA A 21 -5.94 -3.52 3.93
C ALA A 21 -5.05 -3.58 2.68
N TYR A 22 -4.16 -4.56 2.65
CA TYR A 22 -3.39 -5.05 1.50
C TYR A 22 -3.76 -6.53 1.29
N PRO A 23 -4.93 -6.83 0.71
CA PRO A 23 -5.45 -8.20 0.68
C PRO A 23 -4.40 -9.24 0.25
N PRO A 24 -4.36 -10.39 0.91
CA PRO A 24 -5.22 -10.86 2.00
C PRO A 24 -4.76 -10.43 3.41
N VAL A 25 -3.90 -9.41 3.55
CA VAL A 25 -3.27 -9.00 4.81
C VAL A 25 -3.78 -7.63 5.26
N PHE A 26 -4.06 -7.48 6.56
CA PHE A 26 -4.29 -6.19 7.19
C PHE A 26 -2.99 -5.70 7.86
N VAL A 27 -2.77 -4.40 7.83
CA VAL A 27 -1.64 -3.76 8.49
C VAL A 27 -2.17 -2.74 9.50
N LEU A 28 -1.97 -3.03 10.78
CA LEU A 28 -2.22 -2.10 11.88
C LEU A 28 -0.94 -1.29 12.13
N THR A 29 -1.02 0.01 11.94
CA THR A 29 0.09 0.92 12.23
C THR A 29 -0.22 1.73 13.49
N SER A 30 0.73 1.76 14.44
CA SER A 30 0.71 2.68 15.58
C SER A 30 1.79 3.76 15.41
N PHE A 31 1.43 5.01 15.74
CA PHE A 31 2.34 6.16 15.75
C PHE A 31 2.79 6.55 17.18
N ALA A 32 2.36 5.77 18.17
CA ALA A 32 2.82 5.84 19.55
C ALA A 32 3.17 4.41 20.05
N PRO A 33 3.89 4.26 21.15
CA PRO A 33 4.11 2.96 21.76
C PRO A 33 2.78 2.23 22.00
N ALA A 34 2.75 0.95 21.71
CA ALA A 34 1.61 0.06 21.91
C ALA A 34 2.02 -1.07 22.83
N SER A 35 1.22 -1.32 23.87
CA SER A 35 1.41 -2.47 24.76
C SER A 35 0.92 -3.76 24.11
N ASP A 36 1.46 -4.89 24.56
CA ASP A 36 1.00 -6.21 24.08
C ASP A 36 -0.48 -6.45 24.44
N ALA A 37 -0.96 -5.94 25.57
CA ALA A 37 -2.37 -6.03 25.97
C ALA A 37 -3.31 -5.25 25.02
N GLU A 38 -2.90 -4.06 24.56
CA GLU A 38 -3.66 -3.32 23.54
C GLU A 38 -3.70 -4.09 22.21
N LEU A 39 -2.57 -4.65 21.80
CA LEU A 39 -2.50 -5.43 20.56
C LEU A 39 -3.32 -6.72 20.64
N GLU A 40 -3.37 -7.37 21.78
CA GLU A 40 -4.21 -8.55 22.03
C GLU A 40 -5.70 -8.18 21.91
N THR A 41 -6.13 -7.11 22.59
CA THR A 41 -7.51 -6.60 22.51
C THR A 41 -7.91 -6.25 21.07
N ILE A 42 -7.03 -5.57 20.33
CA ILE A 42 -7.29 -5.23 18.92
C ILE A 42 -7.33 -6.50 18.07
N GLY A 43 -6.43 -7.46 18.32
CA GLY A 43 -6.40 -8.74 17.62
C GLY A 43 -7.69 -9.55 17.80
N GLU A 44 -8.22 -9.61 19.03
CA GLU A 44 -9.51 -10.25 19.31
C GLU A 44 -10.67 -9.57 18.59
N ALA A 45 -10.69 -8.24 18.58
CA ALA A 45 -11.71 -7.47 17.86
C ALA A 45 -11.63 -7.70 16.34
N LEU A 46 -10.42 -7.72 15.77
CA LEU A 46 -10.21 -8.03 14.37
C LEU A 46 -10.65 -9.47 14.05
N GLN A 47 -10.30 -10.45 14.87
CA GLN A 47 -10.69 -11.84 14.68
C GLN A 47 -12.21 -12.02 14.76
N THR A 48 -12.84 -11.39 15.73
CA THR A 48 -14.31 -11.40 15.89
C THR A 48 -14.98 -10.80 14.65
N ARG A 49 -14.50 -9.67 14.18
CA ARG A 49 -15.07 -9.05 12.99
C ARG A 49 -14.81 -9.87 11.73
N TRP A 50 -13.61 -10.42 11.60
CA TRP A 50 -13.22 -11.25 10.46
C TRP A 50 -14.10 -12.50 10.35
N SER A 51 -14.36 -13.19 11.45
CA SER A 51 -15.24 -14.38 11.47
C SER A 51 -16.69 -14.10 11.03
N GLN A 52 -17.13 -12.83 11.08
CA GLN A 52 -18.47 -12.42 10.65
C GLN A 52 -18.56 -12.08 9.15
N ILE A 53 -17.43 -11.65 8.54
CA ILE A 53 -17.45 -11.08 7.17
C ILE A 53 -16.59 -11.86 6.17
N ALA A 54 -15.67 -12.70 6.65
CA ALA A 54 -14.80 -13.49 5.79
C ALA A 54 -15.56 -14.68 5.16
N PRO A 55 -15.13 -15.14 3.99
CA PRO A 55 -15.52 -16.43 3.48
C PRO A 55 -15.20 -17.55 4.48
N GLU A 56 -16.01 -18.58 4.50
CA GLU A 56 -15.81 -19.71 5.41
C GLU A 56 -14.42 -20.34 5.25
N GLY A 57 -13.70 -20.48 6.36
CA GLY A 57 -12.36 -21.08 6.39
C GLY A 57 -11.20 -20.13 6.04
N GLU A 58 -11.46 -18.88 5.69
CA GLU A 58 -10.39 -17.92 5.43
C GLU A 58 -9.76 -17.39 6.73
N PRO A 59 -8.43 -17.56 6.94
CA PRO A 59 -7.76 -17.07 8.14
C PRO A 59 -7.63 -15.54 8.11
N LEU A 60 -7.67 -14.93 9.30
CA LEU A 60 -7.23 -13.54 9.46
C LEU A 60 -5.71 -13.47 9.32
N ASN A 61 -5.23 -12.65 8.37
CA ASN A 61 -3.82 -12.35 8.26
C ASN A 61 -3.60 -10.89 8.63
N TRP A 62 -2.78 -10.61 9.65
CA TRP A 62 -2.49 -9.23 9.99
C TRP A 62 -1.10 -9.03 10.57
N VAL A 63 -0.59 -7.84 10.32
CA VAL A 63 0.74 -7.36 10.69
C VAL A 63 0.58 -6.11 11.54
N PHE A 64 1.34 -6.01 12.61
CA PHE A 64 1.53 -4.79 13.38
C PHE A 64 2.79 -4.06 12.94
N GLN A 65 2.72 -2.73 12.81
CA GLN A 65 3.87 -1.88 12.53
C GLN A 65 3.88 -0.66 13.46
N HIS A 66 4.99 -0.48 14.19
CA HIS A 66 5.22 0.73 14.97
C HIS A 66 6.03 1.75 14.16
N ARG A 67 5.54 2.99 14.11
CA ARG A 67 6.14 4.15 13.41
C ARG A 67 6.36 5.33 14.35
N GLY A 68 6.91 5.12 15.55
CA GLY A 68 7.23 6.19 16.49
C GLY A 68 8.43 7.04 16.05
N GLU A 69 8.63 8.19 16.71
CA GLU A 69 9.75 9.09 16.39
C GLU A 69 11.12 8.45 16.60
N ALA A 70 11.31 7.66 17.65
CA ALA A 70 12.56 6.94 17.92
C ALA A 70 12.88 5.95 16.78
N VAL A 71 11.86 5.25 16.28
CA VAL A 71 11.97 4.34 15.13
C VAL A 71 12.34 5.09 13.86
N ARG A 72 11.87 6.32 13.70
CA ARG A 72 12.16 7.17 12.55
C ARG A 72 13.62 7.65 12.53
N ILE A 73 14.20 7.91 13.71
CA ILE A 73 15.60 8.33 13.87
C ILE A 73 16.55 7.15 13.57
N GLU A 74 16.21 5.94 14.01
CA GLU A 74 16.99 4.73 13.80
C GLU A 74 16.78 4.08 12.42
N GLY A 75 15.82 4.56 11.62
CA GLY A 75 15.50 4.04 10.28
C GLY A 75 14.86 2.64 10.30
N ARG A 76 14.50 2.12 11.47
CA ARG A 76 13.90 0.80 11.66
C ARG A 76 12.46 0.94 12.10
N SER A 77 11.52 0.40 11.33
CA SER A 77 10.16 0.17 11.81
C SER A 77 10.09 -1.20 12.48
N GLU A 78 9.58 -1.25 13.69
CA GLU A 78 9.23 -2.53 14.29
C GLU A 78 8.02 -3.09 13.55
N THR A 79 8.17 -4.28 12.96
CA THR A 79 7.08 -4.94 12.24
C THR A 79 6.97 -6.38 12.72
N ARG A 80 5.77 -6.79 13.13
CA ARG A 80 5.48 -8.13 13.65
C ARG A 80 4.31 -8.75 12.88
N LEU A 81 4.47 -10.00 12.43
CA LEU A 81 3.34 -10.82 11.99
C LEU A 81 2.56 -11.26 13.24
N MET A 82 1.31 -10.85 13.33
CA MET A 82 0.47 -11.10 14.51
C MET A 82 -0.40 -12.35 14.35
N ALA A 83 -0.93 -12.58 13.15
CA ALA A 83 -1.69 -13.79 12.84
C ALA A 83 -1.63 -14.13 11.34
N GLY A 84 -1.82 -15.41 11.03
CA GLY A 84 -1.89 -15.92 9.66
C GLY A 84 -0.54 -15.89 8.93
N ALA A 85 -0.56 -15.55 7.65
CA ALA A 85 0.61 -15.52 6.77
C ALA A 85 0.59 -14.31 5.82
N VAL A 86 1.77 -13.92 5.36
CA VAL A 86 1.94 -12.91 4.30
C VAL A 86 2.41 -13.63 3.04
N PRO A 87 1.71 -13.48 1.90
CA PRO A 87 2.13 -14.07 0.64
C PRO A 87 3.50 -13.55 0.18
N ASP A 88 4.27 -14.39 -0.51
CA ASP A 88 5.48 -13.96 -1.23
C ASP A 88 5.52 -14.61 -2.62
N PRO A 89 5.37 -13.85 -3.69
CA PRO A 89 5.17 -12.39 -3.74
C PRO A 89 3.80 -11.95 -3.22
N HIS A 90 3.75 -10.83 -2.49
CA HIS A 90 2.49 -10.19 -2.11
C HIS A 90 2.08 -9.20 -3.20
N VAL A 91 0.98 -9.47 -3.86
CA VAL A 91 0.43 -8.65 -4.95
C VAL A 91 -0.96 -8.20 -4.58
N VAL A 92 -1.22 -6.91 -4.72
CA VAL A 92 -2.55 -6.31 -4.52
C VAL A 92 -3.06 -5.70 -5.82
N THR A 93 -4.37 -5.61 -5.95
CA THR A 93 -5.02 -5.01 -7.12
C THR A 93 -5.79 -3.75 -6.73
N GLU A 94 -5.60 -2.67 -7.47
CA GLU A 94 -6.38 -1.44 -7.34
C GLU A 94 -6.86 -1.03 -8.73
N ALA A 95 -8.19 -0.93 -8.91
CA ALA A 95 -8.83 -0.57 -10.18
C ALA A 95 -8.31 -1.39 -11.39
N GLY A 96 -8.09 -2.69 -11.20
CA GLY A 96 -7.57 -3.60 -12.24
C GLY A 96 -6.05 -3.65 -12.37
N VAL A 97 -5.32 -2.67 -11.86
CA VAL A 97 -3.86 -2.60 -11.90
C VAL A 97 -3.25 -3.35 -10.72
N ARG A 98 -2.24 -4.17 -10.99
CA ARG A 98 -1.57 -5.02 -9.99
C ARG A 98 -0.28 -4.38 -9.50
N TYR A 99 -0.06 -4.43 -8.19
CA TYR A 99 1.11 -3.86 -7.53
C TYR A 99 1.76 -4.85 -6.59
N ARG A 100 3.08 -4.97 -6.67
CA ARG A 100 3.84 -5.68 -5.65
C ARG A 100 3.95 -4.83 -4.39
N VAL A 101 3.62 -5.42 -3.24
CA VAL A 101 3.73 -4.79 -1.92
C VAL A 101 4.57 -5.64 -0.97
N HIS A 102 5.03 -5.04 0.12
CA HIS A 102 5.85 -5.71 1.13
C HIS A 102 5.50 -5.15 2.51
N VAL A 103 4.65 -5.85 3.23
CA VAL A 103 4.10 -5.40 4.50
C VAL A 103 4.95 -5.76 5.73
N LEU A 104 5.97 -6.62 5.56
CA LEU A 104 6.87 -7.04 6.64
C LEU A 104 8.19 -6.25 6.69
N ARG A 105 8.42 -5.31 5.77
CA ARG A 105 9.71 -4.61 5.65
C ARG A 105 9.50 -3.11 5.46
N GLY A 106 10.34 -2.33 6.13
CA GLY A 106 10.39 -0.90 5.95
C GLY A 106 9.15 -0.15 6.45
N GLN A 107 9.16 1.17 6.29
CA GLN A 107 8.05 2.03 6.70
C GLN A 107 6.94 2.12 5.65
N ASN A 108 7.28 1.99 4.39
CA ASN A 108 6.34 2.11 3.27
C ASN A 108 6.17 0.75 2.61
N HIS A 109 4.94 0.39 2.29
CA HIS A 109 4.57 -0.95 1.84
C HIS A 109 4.60 -1.14 0.31
N GLY A 110 5.11 -0.16 -0.43
CA GLY A 110 5.19 -0.22 -1.90
C GLY A 110 4.01 0.45 -2.62
N LEU A 111 2.88 0.65 -1.96
CA LEU A 111 1.72 1.36 -2.52
C LEU A 111 1.14 2.31 -1.46
N PHE A 112 1.07 3.60 -1.79
CA PHE A 112 0.43 4.62 -0.96
C PHE A 112 -1.08 4.61 -1.20
N LEU A 113 -1.84 4.11 -0.24
CA LEU A 113 -3.30 3.93 -0.38
C LEU A 113 -4.08 5.25 -0.42
N ASP A 114 -3.56 6.29 0.23
CA ASP A 114 -4.12 7.65 0.22
C ASP A 114 -4.00 8.35 -1.14
N MET A 115 -3.13 7.84 -2.02
CA MET A 115 -2.96 8.37 -3.38
C MET A 115 -3.85 7.69 -4.43
N ALA A 116 -4.80 6.84 -4.04
CA ALA A 116 -5.68 6.12 -4.96
C ALA A 116 -6.48 7.07 -5.89
N ALA A 117 -7.01 8.17 -5.34
CA ALA A 117 -7.72 9.17 -6.14
C ALA A 117 -6.81 9.86 -7.17
N GLY A 118 -5.56 10.14 -6.79
CA GLY A 118 -4.55 10.71 -7.70
C GLY A 118 -4.21 9.73 -8.83
N ARG A 119 -4.03 8.44 -8.53
CA ARG A 119 -3.79 7.42 -9.55
C ARG A 119 -4.97 7.28 -10.51
N ARG A 120 -6.19 7.31 -10.01
CA ARG A 120 -7.40 7.30 -10.86
C ARG A 120 -7.42 8.50 -11.79
N TRP A 121 -7.14 9.69 -11.28
CA TRP A 121 -7.08 10.90 -12.10
C TRP A 121 -6.03 10.78 -13.22
N VAL A 122 -4.83 10.27 -12.90
CA VAL A 122 -3.77 10.04 -13.91
C VAL A 122 -4.22 9.02 -14.96
N HIS A 123 -4.87 7.93 -14.53
CA HIS A 123 -5.45 6.95 -15.46
C HIS A 123 -6.42 7.60 -16.44
N ASP A 124 -7.42 8.31 -15.93
CA ASP A 124 -8.48 8.91 -16.75
C ASP A 124 -7.90 9.98 -17.69
N TYR A 125 -6.94 10.76 -17.21
CA TYR A 125 -6.22 11.75 -18.02
C TYR A 125 -5.41 11.10 -19.15
N ALA A 126 -4.71 10.00 -18.87
CA ALA A 126 -3.93 9.27 -19.85
C ALA A 126 -4.83 8.56 -20.87
N ALA A 127 -5.89 7.90 -20.42
CA ALA A 127 -6.85 7.22 -21.28
C ALA A 127 -7.50 8.19 -22.30
N ALA A 128 -7.90 9.37 -21.83
CA ALA A 128 -8.49 10.40 -22.70
C ALA A 128 -7.52 10.92 -23.78
N ARG A 129 -6.20 10.71 -23.62
CA ARG A 129 -5.15 11.16 -24.56
C ARG A 129 -4.40 10.03 -25.25
N SER A 130 -4.82 8.80 -25.05
CA SER A 130 -4.16 7.61 -25.62
C SER A 130 -4.11 7.63 -27.15
N GLN A 131 -5.07 8.31 -27.80
CA GLN A 131 -5.19 8.44 -29.26
C GLN A 131 -4.61 9.75 -29.81
N ASP A 132 -4.01 10.59 -28.98
CA ASP A 132 -3.38 11.84 -29.43
C ASP A 132 -2.24 11.53 -30.42
N ARG A 133 -2.13 12.33 -31.50
CA ARG A 133 -1.16 12.12 -32.60
C ARG A 133 0.28 11.87 -32.13
N TYR A 134 0.71 12.56 -31.07
CA TYR A 134 2.07 12.43 -30.54
C TYR A 134 2.15 11.46 -29.35
N GLY A 135 1.02 11.01 -28.85
CA GLY A 135 0.90 10.21 -27.62
C GLY A 135 1.27 10.98 -26.36
N LEU A 136 0.71 10.56 -25.24
CA LEU A 136 1.03 11.18 -23.93
C LEU A 136 2.41 10.72 -23.47
N LYS A 137 3.26 11.69 -23.07
CA LYS A 137 4.53 11.46 -22.37
C LYS A 137 4.40 11.98 -20.96
N VAL A 138 4.83 11.19 -19.99
CA VAL A 138 4.71 11.51 -18.56
C VAL A 138 6.10 11.57 -17.92
N LEU A 139 6.34 12.61 -17.14
CA LEU A 139 7.48 12.72 -16.24
C LEU A 139 6.99 12.51 -14.81
N ASN A 140 7.40 11.43 -14.17
CA ASN A 140 7.05 11.11 -12.79
C ASN A 140 8.22 11.44 -11.88
N LEU A 141 8.12 12.56 -11.18
CA LEU A 141 9.09 12.97 -10.17
C LEU A 141 8.71 12.36 -8.83
N PHE A 142 9.72 11.99 -8.02
CA PHE A 142 9.53 11.27 -6.75
C PHE A 142 8.81 9.93 -6.91
N ALA A 143 9.18 9.20 -7.96
CA ALA A 143 8.42 8.09 -8.50
C ALA A 143 8.20 6.91 -7.53
N TYR A 144 9.05 6.75 -6.51
CA TYR A 144 9.03 5.65 -5.54
C TYR A 144 8.95 4.28 -6.27
N THR A 145 7.92 3.48 -6.05
CA THR A 145 7.68 2.20 -6.72
C THR A 145 6.99 2.35 -8.08
N CYS A 146 6.90 3.57 -8.57
CA CYS A 146 6.37 3.94 -9.87
C CYS A 146 4.88 3.61 -10.09
N ALA A 147 4.07 3.56 -9.02
CA ALA A 147 2.66 3.22 -9.12
C ALA A 147 1.87 4.16 -10.05
N PHE A 148 2.21 5.45 -10.09
CA PHE A 148 1.62 6.41 -11.03
C PHE A 148 2.03 6.14 -12.48
N SER A 149 3.26 5.69 -12.70
CA SER A 149 3.78 5.37 -14.03
C SER A 149 3.11 4.14 -14.61
N VAL A 150 2.95 3.10 -13.78
CA VAL A 150 2.23 1.86 -14.17
C VAL A 150 0.81 2.20 -14.61
N VAL A 151 0.10 3.02 -13.82
CA VAL A 151 -1.26 3.46 -14.16
C VAL A 151 -1.31 4.27 -15.45
N ALA A 152 -0.35 5.18 -15.67
CA ALA A 152 -0.30 5.98 -16.88
C ALA A 152 -0.04 5.12 -18.13
N LEU A 153 0.87 4.14 -18.03
CA LEU A 153 1.19 3.22 -19.14
C LEU A 153 0.01 2.29 -19.45
N GLU A 154 -0.62 1.73 -18.41
CA GLU A 154 -1.80 0.88 -18.52
C GLU A 154 -2.95 1.62 -19.22
N ALA A 155 -3.11 2.92 -18.93
CA ALA A 155 -4.10 3.78 -19.56
C ALA A 155 -3.72 4.28 -20.96
N GLY A 156 -2.57 3.87 -21.51
CA GLY A 156 -2.16 4.17 -22.89
C GLY A 156 -1.19 5.35 -23.05
N ALA A 157 -0.50 5.79 -21.97
CA ALA A 157 0.62 6.71 -22.14
C ALA A 157 1.73 6.07 -22.99
N LYS A 158 2.25 6.83 -23.95
CA LYS A 158 3.29 6.34 -24.89
C LYS A 158 4.64 6.15 -24.22
N GLN A 159 4.95 6.96 -23.24
CA GLN A 159 6.24 6.97 -22.54
C GLN A 159 6.09 7.54 -21.14
N VAL A 160 6.78 6.92 -20.20
CA VAL A 160 6.96 7.47 -18.85
C VAL A 160 8.45 7.53 -18.53
N VAL A 161 8.89 8.65 -17.94
CA VAL A 161 10.23 8.80 -17.37
C VAL A 161 10.09 8.92 -15.86
N ASN A 162 10.77 8.04 -15.12
CA ASN A 162 10.76 8.02 -13.67
C ASN A 162 12.04 8.63 -13.11
N VAL A 163 11.90 9.49 -12.13
CA VAL A 163 13.02 10.06 -11.37
C VAL A 163 12.83 9.78 -9.89
N TYR A 164 13.75 9.02 -9.31
CA TYR A 164 13.77 8.72 -7.88
C TYR A 164 15.19 8.39 -7.40
N MET A 165 15.48 8.67 -6.13
CA MET A 165 16.83 8.51 -5.57
C MET A 165 17.16 7.08 -5.16
N SER A 166 16.18 6.21 -4.94
CA SER A 166 16.38 4.84 -4.45
C SER A 166 16.33 3.82 -5.59
N HIS A 167 17.48 3.20 -5.89
CA HIS A 167 17.56 2.11 -6.87
C HIS A 167 16.67 0.91 -6.52
N GLY A 168 16.53 0.58 -5.22
CA GLY A 168 15.67 -0.52 -4.79
C GLY A 168 14.18 -0.28 -5.06
N ALA A 169 13.73 0.97 -4.93
CA ALA A 169 12.35 1.32 -5.22
C ALA A 169 12.04 1.26 -6.72
N ILE A 170 12.96 1.71 -7.57
CA ILE A 170 12.84 1.62 -9.03
C ILE A 170 12.85 0.14 -9.50
N GLY A 171 13.59 -0.73 -8.81
CA GLY A 171 13.58 -2.17 -9.10
C GLY A 171 12.18 -2.82 -8.96
N ILE A 172 11.32 -2.27 -8.11
CA ILE A 172 9.92 -2.71 -7.99
C ILE A 172 9.09 -2.30 -9.20
N GLU A 173 9.43 -1.20 -9.87
CA GLU A 173 8.79 -0.78 -11.12
C GLU A 173 8.79 -1.88 -12.17
N GLN A 174 9.96 -2.48 -12.42
CA GLN A 174 10.08 -3.54 -13.41
C GLN A 174 9.19 -4.74 -13.07
N GLN A 175 9.03 -5.03 -11.80
CA GLN A 175 8.14 -6.09 -11.32
C GLN A 175 6.67 -5.70 -11.53
N ASN A 176 6.30 -4.46 -11.22
CA ASN A 176 4.95 -3.94 -11.44
C ASN A 176 4.60 -3.91 -12.94
N ASN A 177 5.53 -3.48 -13.80
CA ASN A 177 5.33 -3.51 -15.25
C ASN A 177 5.08 -4.94 -15.76
N LYS A 178 5.90 -5.92 -15.32
CA LYS A 178 5.69 -7.33 -15.66
C LYS A 178 4.36 -7.88 -15.19
N LEU A 179 3.92 -7.51 -13.98
CA LEU A 179 2.61 -7.92 -13.44
C LEU A 179 1.45 -7.45 -14.32
N ASN A 180 1.59 -6.30 -14.98
CA ASN A 180 0.57 -5.68 -15.82
C ASN A 180 0.83 -5.84 -17.32
N SER A 181 1.77 -6.70 -17.73
CA SER A 181 2.13 -6.96 -19.14
C SER A 181 2.57 -5.70 -19.90
N ILE A 182 3.16 -4.74 -19.19
CA ILE A 182 3.74 -3.53 -19.76
C ILE A 182 5.19 -3.84 -20.18
N ASN A 183 5.52 -3.61 -21.45
CA ASN A 183 6.85 -3.86 -22.05
C ASN A 183 7.72 -2.58 -22.03
#